data_93c28736c789dc180d5936d7b3681866
#
_entry.id   93c28736c789dc180d5936d7b3681866
#
_cell.length_a   1.000
_cell.length_b   1.000
_cell.length_c   1.000
_cell.angle_alpha   90.00
_cell.angle_beta   90.00
_cell.angle_gamma   90.00
#
_symmetry.space_group_name_H-M   'P 1'
#
loop_
_entity.id
_entity.type
_entity.pdbx_description
1 polymer ?
#
loop_
_entity_poly.entity_id
_entity_poly.type
_entity_poly.pdbx_seq_one_letter_code
_entity_poly.pdbx_strand_id
1 'polypeptide(L)'
;MQRISWIGVGIMGKAMVRNLMKAGYEVHIYARHPEKVADVISEGAVPHGSIAECVKASEMVITMVGFPKDVEEVYFAPGNILDSAAKGMTLIDMTTTSPTLAQRIYQEGAARGLRVLDAPVTGGDSGARAGTLSILVGGDQADFDACLPIFQAMGTNITYFGPAGCGQHAKMANQIMIAGALSGVCEALTYAKAEGLDGNTLLGAVSTGAAGSKQLDFQGKKILAGDFAPGFFMKHFVKDMRLAEEEAENAGLDLNVLQQALSNCQSLIDRGCGDLGTQALIKFYEK
;
A
#
# COMPACT_ATOMS: atom_id res chain seq x y z
N MET A 1 -25.92 1.89 11.58
CA MET A 1 -24.53 2.24 11.26
C MET A 1 -23.86 0.94 10.84
N GLN A 2 -23.24 0.93 9.66
CA GLN A 2 -22.55 -0.30 9.18
C GLN A 2 -21.27 -0.51 9.97
N ARG A 3 -21.04 -1.74 10.43
CA ARG A 3 -19.87 -2.13 11.24
C ARG A 3 -18.80 -2.73 10.33
N ILE A 4 -17.60 -2.22 10.45
CA ILE A 4 -16.44 -2.64 9.65
C ILE A 4 -15.35 -3.14 10.59
N SER A 5 -14.86 -4.37 10.37
CA SER A 5 -13.64 -4.87 10.99
C SER A 5 -12.43 -4.36 10.20
N TRP A 6 -11.45 -3.83 10.91
CA TRP A 6 -10.18 -3.39 10.33
C TRP A 6 -9.01 -4.16 10.97
N ILE A 7 -8.26 -4.89 10.17
CA ILE A 7 -7.11 -5.66 10.62
C ILE A 7 -5.82 -5.07 10.03
N GLY A 8 -4.92 -4.65 10.92
CA GLY A 8 -3.68 -3.97 10.51
C GLY A 8 -3.76 -2.45 10.66
N VAL A 9 -3.59 -1.95 11.89
CA VAL A 9 -3.70 -0.54 12.26
C VAL A 9 -2.28 0.10 12.31
N GLY A 10 -1.54 0.00 11.18
CA GLY A 10 -0.25 0.65 10.98
C GLY A 10 -0.40 2.13 10.56
N ILE A 11 0.67 2.72 10.01
CA ILE A 11 0.68 4.13 9.58
C ILE A 11 -0.48 4.43 8.62
N MET A 12 -0.64 3.61 7.57
CA MET A 12 -1.74 3.74 6.62
C MET A 12 -3.08 3.41 7.27
N GLY A 13 -3.16 2.26 7.97
CA GLY A 13 -4.39 1.76 8.58
C GLY A 13 -5.01 2.73 9.56
N LYS A 14 -4.23 3.41 10.42
CA LYS A 14 -4.72 4.45 11.33
C LYS A 14 -5.44 5.58 10.61
N ALA A 15 -4.84 6.08 9.54
CA ALA A 15 -5.42 7.19 8.77
C ALA A 15 -6.71 6.76 8.07
N MET A 16 -6.72 5.55 7.49
CA MET A 16 -7.88 5.01 6.79
C MET A 16 -9.03 4.70 7.75
N VAL A 17 -8.76 4.14 8.94
CA VAL A 17 -9.74 3.93 10.02
C VAL A 17 -10.38 5.26 10.43
N ARG A 18 -9.60 6.33 10.64
CA ARG A 18 -10.12 7.65 10.97
C ARG A 18 -11.07 8.19 9.89
N ASN A 19 -10.73 8.00 8.63
CA ASN A 19 -11.59 8.42 7.53
C ASN A 19 -12.91 7.65 7.50
N LEU A 20 -12.91 6.34 7.76
CA LEU A 20 -14.13 5.55 7.88
C LEU A 20 -15.00 6.01 9.06
N MET A 21 -14.41 6.22 10.25
CA MET A 21 -15.14 6.75 11.40
C MET A 21 -15.74 8.13 11.11
N LYS A 22 -14.97 9.01 10.46
CA LYS A 22 -15.45 10.34 10.03
C LYS A 22 -16.61 10.25 9.04
N ALA A 23 -16.65 9.23 8.20
CA ALA A 23 -17.74 8.96 7.27
C ALA A 23 -18.96 8.30 7.93
N GLY A 24 -18.92 8.05 9.25
CA GLY A 24 -20.03 7.52 10.02
C GLY A 24 -20.07 6.00 10.14
N TYR A 25 -19.01 5.29 9.82
CA TYR A 25 -18.91 3.85 10.06
C TYR A 25 -18.49 3.56 11.50
N GLU A 26 -18.98 2.47 12.07
CA GLU A 26 -18.49 1.93 13.33
C GLU A 26 -17.32 0.98 13.01
N VAL A 27 -16.12 1.32 13.50
CA VAL A 27 -14.92 0.57 13.12
C VAL A 27 -14.41 -0.24 14.31
N HIS A 28 -14.43 -1.56 14.15
CA HIS A 28 -13.86 -2.56 15.03
C HIS A 28 -12.44 -2.85 14.58
N ILE A 29 -11.46 -2.85 15.49
CA ILE A 29 -10.07 -3.03 15.13
C ILE A 29 -9.41 -4.21 15.82
N TYR A 30 -8.50 -4.88 15.10
CA TYR A 30 -7.52 -5.77 15.70
C TYR A 30 -6.11 -5.28 15.37
N ALA A 31 -5.27 -5.15 16.40
CA ALA A 31 -3.87 -4.80 16.27
C ALA A 31 -3.01 -5.72 17.15
N ARG A 32 -1.91 -6.25 16.61
CA ARG A 32 -0.93 -7.08 17.37
C ARG A 32 -0.33 -6.33 18.58
N HIS A 33 -0.33 -5.01 18.53
CA HIS A 33 0.23 -4.10 19.54
C HIS A 33 -0.80 -3.03 19.91
N PRO A 34 -1.76 -3.34 20.83
CA PRO A 34 -2.83 -2.42 21.20
C PRO A 34 -2.32 -1.07 21.74
N GLU A 35 -1.17 -1.08 22.42
CA GLU A 35 -0.55 0.12 22.97
C GLU A 35 -0.15 1.14 21.88
N LYS A 36 0.14 0.67 20.66
CA LYS A 36 0.51 1.54 19.52
C LYS A 36 -0.70 2.18 18.84
N VAL A 37 -1.92 1.77 19.19
CA VAL A 37 -3.16 2.24 18.56
C VAL A 37 -4.12 2.87 19.57
N ALA A 38 -3.64 3.19 20.78
CA ALA A 38 -4.41 3.80 21.85
C ALA A 38 -5.04 5.15 21.43
N ASP A 39 -4.38 5.89 20.55
CA ASP A 39 -4.89 7.11 19.94
C ASP A 39 -6.20 6.86 19.15
N VAL A 40 -6.21 5.87 18.26
CA VAL A 40 -7.37 5.55 17.42
C VAL A 40 -8.51 4.97 18.27
N ILE A 41 -8.18 4.20 19.31
CA ILE A 41 -9.16 3.69 20.28
C ILE A 41 -9.82 4.85 21.06
N SER A 42 -9.03 5.82 21.52
CA SER A 42 -9.56 7.00 22.21
C SER A 42 -10.46 7.89 21.33
N GLU A 43 -10.28 7.81 20.02
CA GLU A 43 -11.07 8.51 19.00
C GLU A 43 -12.37 7.76 18.63
N GLY A 44 -12.59 6.54 19.14
CA GLY A 44 -13.86 5.79 18.98
C GLY A 44 -13.77 4.44 18.26
N ALA A 45 -12.59 3.98 17.84
CA ALA A 45 -12.43 2.63 17.30
C ALA A 45 -12.59 1.58 18.42
N VAL A 46 -13.30 0.48 18.13
CA VAL A 46 -13.61 -0.59 19.10
C VAL A 46 -12.54 -1.69 19.02
N PRO A 47 -11.67 -1.85 20.03
CA PRO A 47 -10.61 -2.85 20.00
C PRO A 47 -11.14 -4.26 20.33
N HIS A 48 -10.51 -5.28 19.72
CA HIS A 48 -10.76 -6.69 19.99
C HIS A 48 -9.47 -7.43 20.33
N GLY A 49 -9.59 -8.49 21.14
CA GLY A 49 -8.48 -9.32 21.59
C GLY A 49 -7.98 -10.31 20.55
N SER A 50 -8.81 -10.63 19.55
CA SER A 50 -8.45 -11.56 18.46
C SER A 50 -9.05 -11.13 17.12
N ILE A 51 -8.49 -11.67 16.02
CA ILE A 51 -9.05 -11.50 14.68
C ILE A 51 -10.46 -12.06 14.62
N ALA A 52 -10.70 -13.24 15.20
CA ALA A 52 -12.00 -13.88 15.21
C ALA A 52 -13.08 -13.03 15.89
N GLU A 53 -12.77 -12.43 17.03
CA GLU A 53 -13.71 -11.54 17.73
C GLU A 53 -14.01 -10.30 16.89
N CYS A 54 -12.97 -9.68 16.31
CA CYS A 54 -13.10 -8.53 15.44
C CYS A 54 -14.00 -8.84 14.24
N VAL A 55 -13.74 -9.92 13.52
CA VAL A 55 -14.52 -10.34 12.33
C VAL A 55 -15.99 -10.59 12.69
N LYS A 56 -16.27 -11.32 13.77
CA LYS A 56 -17.65 -11.63 14.20
C LYS A 56 -18.46 -10.41 14.64
N ALA A 57 -17.79 -9.32 15.02
CA ALA A 57 -18.46 -8.09 15.45
C ALA A 57 -18.99 -7.24 14.28
N SER A 58 -18.69 -7.59 13.03
CA SER A 58 -18.90 -6.71 11.88
C SER A 58 -19.59 -7.41 10.70
N GLU A 59 -19.90 -6.62 9.68
CA GLU A 59 -20.56 -7.06 8.45
C GLU A 59 -19.59 -7.09 7.25
N MET A 60 -18.40 -6.54 7.45
CA MET A 60 -17.34 -6.43 6.46
C MET A 60 -15.97 -6.46 7.13
N VAL A 61 -14.97 -7.01 6.46
CA VAL A 61 -13.58 -7.01 6.92
C VAL A 61 -12.70 -6.28 5.90
N ILE A 62 -11.87 -5.37 6.40
CA ILE A 62 -10.82 -4.71 5.62
C ILE A 62 -9.47 -5.04 6.26
N THR A 63 -8.49 -5.39 5.42
CA THR A 63 -7.13 -5.67 5.86
C THR A 63 -6.14 -4.68 5.26
N MET A 64 -5.17 -4.22 6.07
CA MET A 64 -4.06 -3.37 5.65
C MET A 64 -2.83 -3.70 6.50
N VAL A 65 -2.14 -4.79 6.14
CA VAL A 65 -0.98 -5.32 6.86
C VAL A 65 0.35 -5.04 6.13
N GLY A 66 1.47 -5.60 6.59
CA GLY A 66 2.78 -5.18 6.10
C GLY A 66 3.30 -5.96 4.89
N PHE A 67 3.16 -7.28 4.92
CA PHE A 67 3.80 -8.19 3.97
C PHE A 67 2.84 -9.29 3.50
N PRO A 68 3.09 -9.96 2.36
CA PRO A 68 2.28 -11.08 1.89
C PRO A 68 2.09 -12.19 2.93
N LYS A 69 3.14 -12.51 3.70
CA LYS A 69 3.05 -13.49 4.80
C LYS A 69 2.08 -13.07 5.90
N ASP A 70 2.00 -11.77 6.20
CA ASP A 70 1.03 -11.26 7.17
C ASP A 70 -0.40 -11.38 6.61
N VAL A 71 -0.59 -11.14 5.30
CA VAL A 71 -1.88 -11.35 4.62
C VAL A 71 -2.25 -12.84 4.70
N GLU A 72 -1.34 -13.73 4.34
CA GLU A 72 -1.58 -15.18 4.42
C GLU A 72 -1.97 -15.60 5.86
N GLU A 73 -1.24 -15.12 6.86
CA GLU A 73 -1.52 -15.41 8.27
C GLU A 73 -2.93 -14.94 8.69
N VAL A 74 -3.29 -13.67 8.41
CA VAL A 74 -4.58 -13.14 8.87
C VAL A 74 -5.78 -13.75 8.15
N TYR A 75 -5.60 -14.23 6.91
CA TYR A 75 -6.68 -14.88 6.16
C TYR A 75 -6.79 -16.37 6.45
N PHE A 76 -5.68 -17.12 6.50
CA PHE A 76 -5.67 -18.58 6.44
C PHE A 76 -5.29 -19.29 7.74
N ALA A 77 -4.68 -18.60 8.73
CA ALA A 77 -4.38 -19.26 9.99
C ALA A 77 -5.68 -19.70 10.71
N PRO A 78 -5.65 -20.86 11.39
CA PRO A 78 -6.83 -21.41 12.07
C PRO A 78 -7.51 -20.39 12.99
N GLY A 79 -8.83 -20.23 12.84
CA GLY A 79 -9.63 -19.29 13.62
C GLY A 79 -9.55 -17.82 13.17
N ASN A 80 -8.82 -17.52 12.09
CA ASN A 80 -8.71 -16.15 11.58
C ASN A 80 -9.84 -15.79 10.59
N ILE A 81 -9.61 -14.91 9.61
CA ILE A 81 -10.68 -14.28 8.81
C ILE A 81 -11.56 -15.30 8.11
N LEU A 82 -10.99 -16.21 7.31
CA LEU A 82 -11.79 -17.16 6.50
C LEU A 82 -12.60 -18.16 7.35
N ASP A 83 -12.11 -18.50 8.52
CA ASP A 83 -12.83 -19.39 9.45
C ASP A 83 -13.89 -18.66 10.26
N SER A 84 -13.75 -17.34 10.43
CA SER A 84 -14.60 -16.53 11.33
C SER A 84 -15.67 -15.73 10.59
N ALA A 85 -15.49 -15.50 9.27
CA ALA A 85 -16.38 -14.71 8.46
C ALA A 85 -17.72 -15.44 8.22
N ALA A 86 -18.83 -14.74 8.44
CA ALA A 86 -20.16 -15.25 8.15
C ALA A 86 -20.43 -15.25 6.64
N LYS A 87 -21.20 -16.22 6.14
CA LYS A 87 -21.62 -16.28 4.74
C LYS A 87 -22.26 -14.96 4.30
N GLY A 88 -21.86 -14.48 3.12
CA GLY A 88 -22.30 -13.20 2.56
C GLY A 88 -21.49 -11.98 3.02
N MET A 89 -20.54 -12.16 3.96
CA MET A 89 -19.64 -11.07 4.38
C MET A 89 -18.71 -10.66 3.24
N THR A 90 -18.36 -9.37 3.18
CA THR A 90 -17.39 -8.84 2.23
C THR A 90 -16.01 -8.72 2.87
N LEU A 91 -15.01 -9.22 2.19
CA LEU A 91 -13.59 -9.12 2.57
C LEU A 91 -12.87 -8.23 1.56
N ILE A 92 -12.12 -7.24 2.04
CA ILE A 92 -11.36 -6.31 1.19
C ILE A 92 -9.92 -6.30 1.66
N ASP A 93 -8.98 -6.79 0.84
CA ASP A 93 -7.56 -6.63 1.15
C ASP A 93 -6.99 -5.39 0.45
N MET A 94 -6.64 -4.39 1.26
CA MET A 94 -6.01 -3.16 0.78
C MET A 94 -4.47 -3.19 0.88
N THR A 95 -3.91 -4.31 1.31
CA THR A 95 -2.47 -4.54 1.36
C THR A 95 -1.91 -4.73 -0.05
N THR A 96 -0.70 -4.22 -0.30
CA THR A 96 0.05 -4.62 -1.49
C THR A 96 0.62 -6.02 -1.27
N THR A 97 0.06 -7.00 -1.98
CA THR A 97 0.46 -8.42 -1.95
C THR A 97 0.58 -8.98 -3.36
N SER A 98 0.85 -10.30 -3.51
CA SER A 98 0.90 -10.90 -4.85
C SER A 98 -0.50 -11.07 -5.44
N PRO A 99 -0.66 -10.88 -6.76
CA PRO A 99 -1.89 -11.21 -7.47
C PRO A 99 -2.34 -12.65 -7.24
N THR A 100 -1.41 -13.59 -7.20
CA THR A 100 -1.68 -15.02 -6.92
C THR A 100 -2.28 -15.23 -5.53
N LEU A 101 -1.77 -14.54 -4.50
CA LEU A 101 -2.36 -14.62 -3.15
C LEU A 101 -3.76 -13.99 -3.11
N ALA A 102 -3.96 -12.86 -3.79
CA ALA A 102 -5.28 -12.23 -3.89
C ALA A 102 -6.30 -13.17 -4.58
N GLN A 103 -5.92 -13.84 -5.66
CA GLN A 103 -6.76 -14.84 -6.34
C GLN A 103 -7.06 -16.05 -5.44
N ARG A 104 -6.10 -16.52 -4.65
CA ARG A 104 -6.31 -17.60 -3.67
C ARG A 104 -7.30 -17.19 -2.60
N ILE A 105 -7.19 -15.99 -2.05
CA ILE A 105 -8.14 -15.46 -1.06
C ILE A 105 -9.54 -15.39 -1.67
N TYR A 106 -9.66 -14.90 -2.91
CA TYR A 106 -10.93 -14.84 -3.63
C TYR A 106 -11.54 -16.24 -3.80
N GLN A 107 -10.79 -17.22 -4.29
CA GLN A 107 -11.27 -18.59 -4.51
C GLN A 107 -11.74 -19.25 -3.20
N GLU A 108 -10.95 -19.16 -2.15
CA GLU A 108 -11.25 -19.72 -0.84
C GLU A 108 -12.44 -18.99 -0.16
N GLY A 109 -12.55 -17.69 -0.35
CA GLY A 109 -13.68 -16.90 0.12
C GLY A 109 -14.96 -17.25 -0.63
N ALA A 110 -14.93 -17.31 -1.96
CA ALA A 110 -16.06 -17.68 -2.81
C ALA A 110 -16.58 -19.09 -2.47
N ALA A 111 -15.69 -20.05 -2.24
CA ALA A 111 -16.07 -21.40 -1.80
C ALA A 111 -16.84 -21.42 -0.47
N ARG A 112 -16.66 -20.41 0.38
CA ARG A 112 -17.39 -20.20 1.64
C ARG A 112 -18.60 -19.28 1.51
N GLY A 113 -18.89 -18.80 0.29
CA GLY A 113 -19.96 -17.86 0.00
C GLY A 113 -19.70 -16.44 0.51
N LEU A 114 -18.42 -16.04 0.58
CA LEU A 114 -17.96 -14.69 0.89
C LEU A 114 -17.77 -13.90 -0.41
N ARG A 115 -17.82 -12.58 -0.31
CA ARG A 115 -17.45 -11.65 -1.37
C ARG A 115 -16.04 -11.14 -1.12
N VAL A 116 -15.18 -11.11 -2.11
CA VAL A 116 -13.76 -10.79 -1.91
C VAL A 116 -13.27 -9.79 -2.96
N LEU A 117 -12.60 -8.73 -2.51
CA LEU A 117 -11.95 -7.73 -3.37
C LEU A 117 -10.49 -7.56 -2.95
N ASP A 118 -9.59 -7.44 -3.90
CA ASP A 118 -8.25 -6.90 -3.71
C ASP A 118 -8.27 -5.42 -4.11
N ALA A 119 -7.84 -4.56 -3.19
CA ALA A 119 -7.98 -3.12 -3.33
C ALA A 119 -6.73 -2.34 -2.85
N PRO A 120 -5.53 -2.68 -3.35
CA PRO A 120 -4.32 -1.95 -2.98
C PRO A 120 -4.43 -0.46 -3.35
N VAL A 121 -3.63 0.36 -2.64
CA VAL A 121 -3.75 1.82 -2.71
C VAL A 121 -2.45 2.49 -3.15
N THR A 122 -2.58 3.69 -3.71
CA THR A 122 -1.47 4.61 -3.96
C THR A 122 -1.84 6.03 -3.52
N GLY A 123 -0.83 6.81 -3.10
CA GLY A 123 -1.00 8.16 -2.50
C GLY A 123 -0.21 8.34 -1.22
N GLY A 124 0.35 7.25 -0.66
CA GLY A 124 1.17 7.26 0.55
C GLY A 124 0.43 7.71 1.81
N ASP A 125 1.16 7.95 2.88
CA ASP A 125 0.63 8.36 4.17
C ASP A 125 -0.15 9.70 4.09
N SER A 126 0.34 10.67 3.31
CA SER A 126 -0.34 11.95 3.10
C SER A 126 -1.71 11.79 2.44
N GLY A 127 -1.81 10.94 1.40
CA GLY A 127 -3.06 10.62 0.75
C GLY A 127 -4.03 9.87 1.66
N ALA A 128 -3.51 8.94 2.49
CA ALA A 128 -4.32 8.24 3.47
C ALA A 128 -4.93 9.20 4.50
N ARG A 129 -4.13 10.13 5.05
CA ARG A 129 -4.62 11.14 6.01
C ARG A 129 -5.65 12.09 5.39
N ALA A 130 -5.42 12.49 4.16
CA ALA A 130 -6.32 13.42 3.45
C ALA A 130 -7.60 12.76 2.90
N GLY A 131 -7.69 11.43 2.90
CA GLY A 131 -8.80 10.71 2.25
C GLY A 131 -8.77 10.83 0.72
N THR A 132 -7.59 10.96 0.13
CA THR A 132 -7.40 11.21 -1.31
C THR A 132 -6.61 10.08 -2.00
N LEU A 133 -6.67 8.87 -1.45
CA LEU A 133 -6.02 7.72 -2.06
C LEU A 133 -6.57 7.42 -3.45
N SER A 134 -5.72 6.90 -4.33
CA SER A 134 -6.18 6.11 -5.46
C SER A 134 -6.28 4.65 -5.01
N ILE A 135 -7.43 4.02 -5.26
CA ILE A 135 -7.75 2.64 -4.86
C ILE A 135 -7.92 1.83 -6.14
N LEU A 136 -7.14 0.76 -6.27
CA LEU A 136 -7.04 -0.05 -7.46
C LEU A 136 -7.73 -1.39 -7.18
N VAL A 137 -8.94 -1.60 -7.73
CA VAL A 137 -9.80 -2.69 -7.27
C VAL A 137 -9.88 -3.83 -8.29
N GLY A 138 -9.70 -5.06 -7.80
CA GLY A 138 -9.97 -6.32 -8.49
C GLY A 138 -11.00 -7.16 -7.72
N GLY A 139 -11.77 -7.98 -8.45
CA GLY A 139 -12.81 -8.85 -7.92
C GLY A 139 -14.08 -8.81 -8.77
N ASP A 140 -15.23 -9.17 -8.20
CA ASP A 140 -16.50 -9.09 -8.92
C ASP A 140 -16.99 -7.64 -9.03
N GLN A 141 -17.44 -7.22 -10.21
CA GLN A 141 -17.94 -5.87 -10.47
C GLN A 141 -19.08 -5.47 -9.54
N ALA A 142 -20.02 -6.38 -9.30
CA ALA A 142 -21.18 -6.11 -8.42
C ALA A 142 -20.75 -5.84 -6.97
N ASP A 143 -19.71 -6.53 -6.49
CA ASP A 143 -19.15 -6.31 -5.16
C ASP A 143 -18.35 -5.00 -5.09
N PHE A 144 -17.63 -4.65 -6.16
CA PHE A 144 -17.00 -3.34 -6.31
C PHE A 144 -18.03 -2.22 -6.21
N ASP A 145 -19.13 -2.29 -6.99
CA ASP A 145 -20.18 -1.27 -7.02
C ASP A 145 -20.83 -1.11 -5.62
N ALA A 146 -21.07 -2.22 -4.91
CA ALA A 146 -21.59 -2.22 -3.56
C ALA A 146 -20.65 -1.61 -2.52
N CYS A 147 -19.33 -1.71 -2.72
CA CYS A 147 -18.30 -1.19 -1.82
C CYS A 147 -17.86 0.25 -2.14
N LEU A 148 -18.34 0.84 -3.24
CA LEU A 148 -17.92 2.17 -3.69
C LEU A 148 -18.06 3.26 -2.61
N PRO A 149 -19.13 3.34 -1.79
CA PRO A 149 -19.23 4.34 -0.72
C PRO A 149 -18.14 4.20 0.34
N ILE A 150 -17.66 2.97 0.61
CA ILE A 150 -16.60 2.70 1.57
C ILE A 150 -15.25 3.16 1.01
N PHE A 151 -14.98 2.88 -0.25
CA PHE A 151 -13.79 3.36 -0.93
C PHE A 151 -13.75 4.89 -0.99
N GLN A 152 -14.90 5.55 -1.26
CA GLN A 152 -15.04 7.00 -1.30
C GLN A 152 -14.75 7.70 0.04
N ALA A 153 -14.91 7.00 1.16
CA ALA A 153 -14.51 7.52 2.47
C ALA A 153 -12.98 7.64 2.62
N MET A 154 -12.20 6.90 1.82
CA MET A 154 -10.74 6.81 1.95
C MET A 154 -9.97 7.34 0.73
N GLY A 155 -10.65 7.50 -0.40
CA GLY A 155 -9.99 7.86 -1.66
C GLY A 155 -10.88 8.67 -2.58
N THR A 156 -10.26 9.34 -3.54
CA THR A 156 -10.93 10.17 -4.56
C THR A 156 -10.83 9.61 -5.96
N ASN A 157 -9.89 8.70 -6.20
CA ASN A 157 -9.73 8.01 -7.48
C ASN A 157 -9.88 6.50 -7.26
N ILE A 158 -11.03 5.96 -7.60
CA ILE A 158 -11.39 4.57 -7.34
C ILE A 158 -11.63 3.90 -8.68
N THR A 159 -10.80 2.92 -9.02
CA THR A 159 -10.79 2.31 -10.35
C THR A 159 -10.90 0.80 -10.25
N TYR A 160 -11.88 0.24 -10.96
CA TYR A 160 -12.01 -1.19 -11.16
C TYR A 160 -11.14 -1.65 -12.32
N PHE A 161 -10.32 -2.68 -12.10
CA PHE A 161 -9.36 -3.20 -13.07
C PHE A 161 -9.73 -4.57 -13.63
N GLY A 162 -10.80 -5.20 -13.13
CA GLY A 162 -11.21 -6.52 -13.61
C GLY A 162 -11.29 -7.58 -12.50
N PRO A 163 -11.21 -8.87 -12.84
CA PRO A 163 -11.31 -9.98 -11.88
C PRO A 163 -10.29 -9.92 -10.73
N ALA A 164 -10.47 -10.79 -9.75
CA ALA A 164 -9.58 -10.90 -8.58
C ALA A 164 -8.11 -11.01 -8.98
N GLY A 165 -7.26 -10.24 -8.31
CA GLY A 165 -5.83 -10.06 -8.60
C GLY A 165 -5.51 -8.90 -9.54
N CYS A 166 -6.49 -8.38 -10.31
CA CYS A 166 -6.24 -7.25 -11.22
C CYS A 166 -5.92 -5.95 -10.48
N GLY A 167 -6.44 -5.72 -9.29
CA GLY A 167 -6.03 -4.60 -8.44
C GLY A 167 -4.56 -4.69 -8.06
N GLN A 168 -4.09 -5.89 -7.69
CA GLN A 168 -2.67 -6.11 -7.38
C GLN A 168 -1.79 -5.98 -8.63
N HIS A 169 -2.20 -6.48 -9.80
CA HIS A 169 -1.45 -6.25 -11.06
C HIS A 169 -1.35 -4.76 -11.39
N ALA A 170 -2.45 -3.99 -11.24
CA ALA A 170 -2.41 -2.55 -11.39
C ALA A 170 -1.45 -1.87 -10.39
N LYS A 171 -1.38 -2.39 -9.15
CA LYS A 171 -0.41 -1.94 -8.15
C LYS A 171 1.03 -2.29 -8.55
N MET A 172 1.30 -3.47 -9.11
CA MET A 172 2.63 -3.80 -9.63
C MET A 172 3.06 -2.81 -10.72
N ALA A 173 2.20 -2.53 -11.69
CA ALA A 173 2.47 -1.52 -12.72
C ALA A 173 2.76 -0.12 -12.12
N ASN A 174 2.00 0.29 -11.09
CA ASN A 174 2.27 1.54 -10.37
C ASN A 174 3.66 1.53 -9.70
N GLN A 175 4.07 0.43 -9.06
CA GLN A 175 5.36 0.36 -8.38
C GLN A 175 6.54 0.32 -9.38
N ILE A 176 6.37 -0.28 -10.55
CA ILE A 176 7.34 -0.22 -11.66
C ILE A 176 7.57 1.24 -12.09
N MET A 177 6.50 2.01 -12.30
CA MET A 177 6.62 3.43 -12.65
C MET A 177 7.30 4.26 -11.56
N ILE A 178 6.99 4.00 -10.29
CA ILE A 178 7.62 4.67 -9.14
C ILE A 178 9.12 4.35 -9.10
N ALA A 179 9.49 3.09 -9.31
CA ALA A 179 10.89 2.65 -9.30
C ALA A 179 11.73 3.41 -10.33
N GLY A 180 11.26 3.45 -11.57
CA GLY A 180 11.94 4.19 -12.65
C GLY A 180 12.02 5.69 -12.39
N ALA A 181 10.91 6.31 -11.99
CA ALA A 181 10.87 7.75 -11.74
C ALA A 181 11.78 8.17 -10.57
N LEU A 182 11.77 7.41 -9.47
CA LEU A 182 12.63 7.72 -8.31
C LEU A 182 14.12 7.52 -8.62
N SER A 183 14.46 6.45 -9.35
CA SER A 183 15.85 6.21 -9.80
C SER A 183 16.33 7.38 -10.66
N GLY A 184 15.53 7.80 -11.64
CA GLY A 184 15.87 8.94 -12.49
C GLY A 184 16.06 10.26 -11.71
N VAL A 185 15.24 10.52 -10.69
CA VAL A 185 15.40 11.68 -9.80
C VAL A 185 16.72 11.60 -9.03
N CYS A 186 17.07 10.45 -8.47
CA CYS A 186 18.33 10.27 -7.73
C CYS A 186 19.55 10.44 -8.64
N GLU A 187 19.54 9.85 -9.81
CA GLU A 187 20.64 9.99 -10.80
C GLU A 187 20.79 11.43 -11.29
N ALA A 188 19.66 12.10 -11.62
CA ALA A 188 19.69 13.48 -12.08
C ALA A 188 20.25 14.44 -11.01
N LEU A 189 19.86 14.28 -9.74
CA LEU A 189 20.38 15.09 -8.65
C LEU A 189 21.86 14.79 -8.37
N THR A 190 22.28 13.53 -8.49
CA THR A 190 23.70 13.14 -8.38
C THR A 190 24.53 13.77 -9.49
N TYR A 191 24.05 13.70 -10.74
CA TYR A 191 24.70 14.32 -11.91
C TYR A 191 24.79 15.85 -11.73
N ALA A 192 23.67 16.49 -11.37
CA ALA A 192 23.64 17.93 -11.16
C ALA A 192 24.67 18.40 -10.12
N LYS A 193 24.77 17.65 -9.00
CA LYS A 193 25.77 17.93 -7.95
C LYS A 193 27.21 17.80 -8.49
N ALA A 194 27.48 16.79 -9.31
CA ALA A 194 28.81 16.58 -9.92
C ALA A 194 29.20 17.72 -10.88
N GLU A 195 28.21 18.27 -11.59
CA GLU A 195 28.41 19.39 -12.53
C GLU A 195 28.28 20.79 -11.87
N GLY A 196 28.15 20.84 -10.53
CA GLY A 196 28.07 22.11 -9.78
C GLY A 196 26.76 22.86 -9.96
N LEU A 197 25.67 22.19 -10.39
CA LEU A 197 24.34 22.79 -10.49
C LEU A 197 23.64 22.80 -9.15
N ASP A 198 22.92 23.89 -8.86
CA ASP A 198 22.06 23.95 -7.68
C ASP A 198 20.81 23.08 -7.86
N GLY A 199 20.63 22.10 -6.95
CA GLY A 199 19.56 21.13 -7.04
C GLY A 199 18.15 21.74 -6.93
N ASN A 200 17.95 22.79 -6.11
CA ASN A 200 16.65 23.44 -5.97
C ASN A 200 16.29 24.20 -7.26
N THR A 201 17.25 24.89 -7.84
CA THR A 201 17.09 25.55 -9.14
C THR A 201 16.76 24.56 -10.23
N LEU A 202 17.46 23.41 -10.27
CA LEU A 202 17.15 22.33 -11.23
C LEU A 202 15.72 21.82 -11.06
N LEU A 203 15.33 21.44 -9.84
CA LEU A 203 13.97 20.94 -9.59
C LEU A 203 12.90 21.96 -10.01
N GLY A 204 13.10 23.24 -9.68
CA GLY A 204 12.18 24.32 -10.05
C GLY A 204 12.03 24.46 -11.57
N ALA A 205 13.11 24.35 -12.31
CA ALA A 205 13.12 24.49 -13.77
C ALA A 205 12.44 23.33 -14.51
N VAL A 206 12.61 22.07 -14.02
CA VAL A 206 12.18 20.88 -14.78
C VAL A 206 10.85 20.29 -14.30
N SER A 207 10.34 20.70 -13.13
CA SER A 207 9.14 20.12 -12.51
C SER A 207 7.87 20.29 -13.35
N THR A 208 7.75 21.36 -14.12
CA THR A 208 6.61 21.65 -14.99
C THR A 208 6.77 21.13 -16.42
N GLY A 209 7.92 20.58 -16.74
CA GLY A 209 8.25 20.01 -18.05
C GLY A 209 8.05 18.49 -18.11
N ALA A 210 8.58 17.89 -19.18
CA ALA A 210 8.47 16.46 -19.43
C ALA A 210 9.13 15.56 -18.36
N ALA A 211 10.08 16.09 -17.59
CA ALA A 211 10.73 15.40 -16.48
C ALA A 211 9.90 15.44 -15.18
N GLY A 212 8.81 16.20 -15.16
CA GLY A 212 7.94 16.36 -13.98
C GLY A 212 7.32 15.04 -13.54
N SER A 213 7.31 14.79 -12.23
CA SER A 213 6.65 13.62 -11.65
C SER A 213 6.40 13.85 -10.16
N LYS A 214 5.45 13.11 -9.58
CA LYS A 214 5.24 13.12 -8.13
C LYS A 214 6.50 12.71 -7.35
N GLN A 215 7.34 11.84 -7.91
CA GLN A 215 8.61 11.47 -7.30
C GLN A 215 9.58 12.66 -7.26
N LEU A 216 9.67 13.42 -8.34
CA LEU A 216 10.47 14.64 -8.39
C LEU A 216 9.94 15.69 -7.42
N ASP A 217 8.63 15.95 -7.40
CA ASP A 217 8.01 17.01 -6.61
C ASP A 217 8.14 16.78 -5.10
N PHE A 218 7.99 15.54 -4.64
CA PHE A 218 8.00 15.19 -3.23
C PHE A 218 9.35 14.64 -2.77
N GLN A 219 9.89 13.66 -3.47
CA GLN A 219 11.12 13.01 -3.02
C GLN A 219 12.36 13.83 -3.36
N GLY A 220 12.38 14.52 -4.51
CA GLY A 220 13.48 15.41 -4.86
C GLY A 220 13.71 16.50 -3.80
N LYS A 221 12.64 17.13 -3.32
CA LYS A 221 12.74 18.15 -2.24
C LYS A 221 13.23 17.56 -0.94
N LYS A 222 12.76 16.36 -0.56
CA LYS A 222 13.22 15.65 0.64
C LYS A 222 14.69 15.28 0.56
N ILE A 223 15.15 14.80 -0.59
CA ILE A 223 16.55 14.48 -0.85
C ILE A 223 17.41 15.73 -0.61
N LEU A 224 17.07 16.87 -1.22
CA LEU A 224 17.83 18.12 -1.07
C LEU A 224 17.82 18.66 0.35
N ALA A 225 16.73 18.42 1.10
CA ALA A 225 16.62 18.79 2.52
C ALA A 225 17.32 17.79 3.46
N GLY A 226 17.84 16.66 2.98
CA GLY A 226 18.38 15.59 3.82
C GLY A 226 17.32 14.90 4.68
N ASP A 227 16.03 15.03 4.34
CA ASP A 227 14.93 14.38 5.05
C ASP A 227 14.69 12.98 4.53
N PHE A 228 15.12 11.98 5.31
CA PHE A 228 14.92 10.57 5.04
C PHE A 228 13.83 9.93 5.90
N ALA A 229 13.01 10.73 6.59
CA ALA A 229 11.86 10.22 7.33
C ALA A 229 10.86 9.52 6.39
N PRO A 230 10.38 8.32 6.73
CA PRO A 230 9.59 7.51 5.82
C PRO A 230 8.13 7.99 5.72
N GLY A 231 7.73 8.43 4.53
CA GLY A 231 6.33 8.40 4.11
C GLY A 231 5.95 7.03 3.51
N PHE A 232 6.96 6.33 2.97
CA PHE A 232 6.92 4.93 2.54
C PHE A 232 8.29 4.31 2.79
N PHE A 233 8.34 3.21 3.54
CA PHE A 233 9.59 2.57 3.94
C PHE A 233 10.31 1.90 2.77
N MET A 234 11.63 1.99 2.73
CA MET A 234 12.49 1.30 1.75
C MET A 234 12.20 -0.22 1.73
N LYS A 235 12.08 -0.86 2.91
CA LYS A 235 11.81 -2.30 3.00
C LYS A 235 10.47 -2.72 2.36
N HIS A 236 9.43 -1.88 2.44
CA HIS A 236 8.16 -2.15 1.78
C HIS A 236 8.24 -1.89 0.27
N PHE A 237 9.02 -0.90 -0.14
CA PHE A 237 9.25 -0.63 -1.56
C PHE A 237 10.03 -1.78 -2.23
N VAL A 238 11.07 -2.30 -1.58
CA VAL A 238 11.81 -3.49 -2.05
C VAL A 238 10.86 -4.70 -2.15
N LYS A 239 10.02 -4.92 -1.13
CA LYS A 239 8.99 -5.98 -1.19
C LYS A 239 8.08 -5.81 -2.40
N ASP A 240 7.58 -4.59 -2.65
CA ASP A 240 6.67 -4.32 -3.77
C ASP A 240 7.35 -4.54 -5.13
N MET A 241 8.61 -4.12 -5.27
CA MET A 241 9.39 -4.36 -6.50
C MET A 241 9.69 -5.84 -6.73
N ARG A 242 9.95 -6.63 -5.67
CA ARG A 242 10.12 -8.09 -5.80
C ARG A 242 8.85 -8.78 -6.30
N LEU A 243 7.69 -8.39 -5.78
CA LEU A 243 6.41 -8.89 -6.27
C LEU A 243 6.20 -8.52 -7.75
N ALA A 244 6.56 -7.31 -8.14
CA ALA A 244 6.45 -6.87 -9.53
C ALA A 244 7.44 -7.60 -10.46
N GLU A 245 8.65 -7.90 -9.99
CA GLU A 245 9.65 -8.69 -10.71
C GLU A 245 9.18 -10.14 -10.90
N GLU A 246 8.69 -10.80 -9.84
CA GLU A 246 8.14 -12.16 -9.90
C GLU A 246 6.97 -12.25 -10.91
N GLU A 247 6.06 -11.29 -10.90
CA GLU A 247 4.94 -11.25 -11.84
C GLU A 247 5.40 -10.95 -13.28
N ALA A 248 6.45 -10.14 -13.47
CA ALA A 248 7.04 -9.89 -14.77
C ALA A 248 7.70 -11.16 -15.32
N GLU A 249 8.45 -11.89 -14.51
CA GLU A 249 9.06 -13.17 -14.88
C GLU A 249 7.98 -14.21 -15.26
N ASN A 250 6.91 -14.33 -14.48
CA ASN A 250 5.77 -15.20 -14.78
C ASN A 250 5.09 -14.85 -16.11
N ALA A 251 5.09 -13.57 -16.48
CA ALA A 251 4.58 -13.08 -17.77
C ALA A 251 5.61 -13.18 -18.92
N GLY A 252 6.83 -13.67 -18.67
CA GLY A 252 7.91 -13.75 -19.65
C GLY A 252 8.49 -12.37 -20.04
N LEU A 253 8.42 -11.38 -19.15
CA LEU A 253 8.91 -10.03 -19.37
C LEU A 253 10.24 -9.81 -18.66
N ASP A 254 11.15 -9.11 -19.32
CA ASP A 254 12.44 -8.65 -18.78
C ASP A 254 12.39 -7.13 -18.57
N LEU A 255 12.25 -6.70 -17.32
CA LEU A 255 12.08 -5.29 -16.95
C LEU A 255 13.36 -4.72 -16.33
N ASN A 256 14.35 -4.46 -17.17
CA ASN A 256 15.70 -4.05 -16.76
C ASN A 256 15.75 -2.85 -15.79
N VAL A 257 14.88 -1.85 -15.97
CA VAL A 257 14.82 -0.66 -15.09
C VAL A 257 14.32 -1.03 -13.69
N LEU A 258 13.32 -1.92 -13.60
CA LEU A 258 12.82 -2.44 -12.33
C LEU A 258 13.90 -3.23 -11.61
N GLN A 259 14.56 -4.14 -12.31
CA GLN A 259 15.62 -5.00 -11.77
C GLN A 259 16.79 -4.18 -11.22
N GLN A 260 17.23 -3.16 -11.96
CA GLN A 260 18.30 -2.27 -11.50
C GLN A 260 17.89 -1.47 -10.26
N ALA A 261 16.67 -0.90 -10.25
CA ALA A 261 16.13 -0.16 -9.11
C ALA A 261 16.01 -1.06 -7.87
N LEU A 262 15.52 -2.30 -8.04
CA LEU A 262 15.43 -3.29 -6.98
C LEU A 262 16.80 -3.64 -6.41
N SER A 263 17.79 -3.90 -7.26
CA SER A 263 19.17 -4.21 -6.85
C SER A 263 19.79 -3.06 -6.03
N ASN A 264 19.63 -1.82 -6.48
CA ASN A 264 20.12 -0.63 -5.79
C ASN A 264 19.47 -0.47 -4.40
N CYS A 265 18.14 -0.60 -4.34
CA CYS A 265 17.39 -0.53 -3.08
C CYS A 265 17.73 -1.68 -2.13
N GLN A 266 17.94 -2.91 -2.65
CA GLN A 266 18.35 -4.06 -1.84
C GLN A 266 19.72 -3.83 -1.20
N SER A 267 20.68 -3.28 -1.94
CA SER A 267 22.00 -2.90 -1.40
C SER A 267 21.86 -1.92 -0.22
N LEU A 268 20.88 -1.04 -0.23
CA LEU A 268 20.60 -0.14 0.89
C LEU A 268 19.96 -0.86 2.09
N ILE A 269 19.08 -1.84 1.84
CA ILE A 269 18.56 -2.71 2.90
C ILE A 269 19.73 -3.41 3.62
N ASP A 270 20.68 -3.98 2.86
CA ASP A 270 21.83 -4.69 3.40
C ASP A 270 22.76 -3.78 4.21
N ARG A 271 22.75 -2.47 3.93
CA ARG A 271 23.44 -1.42 4.70
C ARG A 271 22.60 -0.85 5.86
N GLY A 272 21.47 -1.47 6.22
CA GLY A 272 20.64 -1.08 7.36
C GLY A 272 19.68 0.10 7.10
N CYS A 273 19.46 0.49 5.84
CA CYS A 273 18.59 1.62 5.47
C CYS A 273 17.11 1.22 5.29
N GLY A 274 16.69 0.02 5.71
CA GLY A 274 15.35 -0.50 5.49
C GLY A 274 14.22 0.33 6.10
N ASP A 275 14.48 1.00 7.22
CA ASP A 275 13.51 1.83 7.94
C ASP A 275 13.53 3.31 7.51
N LEU A 276 14.35 3.67 6.55
CA LEU A 276 14.32 5.00 5.92
C LEU A 276 13.23 5.06 4.85
N GLY A 277 12.88 6.29 4.46
CA GLY A 277 12.00 6.55 3.32
C GLY A 277 12.66 6.18 1.98
N THR A 278 11.85 5.95 0.96
CA THR A 278 12.30 5.55 -0.39
C THR A 278 13.26 6.55 -1.02
N GLN A 279 13.17 7.84 -0.67
CA GLN A 279 14.11 8.88 -1.10
C GLN A 279 15.55 8.64 -0.64
N ALA A 280 15.76 7.76 0.34
CA ALA A 280 17.10 7.33 0.72
C ALA A 280 17.85 6.56 -0.39
N LEU A 281 17.18 6.25 -1.53
CA LEU A 281 17.82 5.70 -2.71
C LEU A 281 18.99 6.57 -3.20
N ILE A 282 18.95 7.89 -2.97
CA ILE A 282 20.07 8.79 -3.29
C ILE A 282 21.39 8.33 -2.63
N LYS A 283 21.33 7.73 -1.44
CA LYS A 283 22.53 7.24 -0.70
C LYS A 283 23.27 6.09 -1.42
N PHE A 284 22.63 5.46 -2.39
CA PHE A 284 23.30 4.47 -3.25
C PHE A 284 24.32 5.15 -4.17
N TYR A 285 24.04 6.37 -4.60
CA TYR A 285 24.88 7.16 -5.50
C TYR A 285 25.88 8.07 -4.77
N GLU A 286 25.73 8.24 -3.44
CA GLU A 286 26.70 8.95 -2.61
C GLU A 286 27.92 8.04 -2.35
N LYS A 287 29.10 8.48 -2.76
CA LYS A 287 30.37 7.80 -2.53
C LYS A 287 30.94 8.13 -1.16
#